data_67464a984e12412dea0373a9a318b6e7
#
_entry.id   67464a984e12412dea0373a9a318b6e7
#
_cell.length_a   1.000
_cell.length_b   1.000
_cell.length_c   1.000
_cell.angle_alpha   90.00
_cell.angle_beta   90.00
_cell.angle_gamma   90.00
#
_symmetry.space_group_name_H-M   'P 1'
#
loop_
_entity.id
_entity.type
_entity.pdbx_description
1 polymer ?
#
loop_
_entity_poly.entity_id
_entity_poly.type
_entity_poly.pdbx_seq_one_letter_code
_entity_poly.pdbx_strand_id
1 'polypeptide(L)'
;LLEFQSKMKERDKDFQFFLTKGDTNETLKGFDTKDIDMVYIDGGHSFDTCLSDYNNLKDVSIVVFDDYFTEDKEGLIAPEEHQGTNQVINDHIADDWRTIVLPSNDKVLGGGLTHLAVTIHKDMADLPKDLRRVPIVVTPKDCVPQDFIIDNINANSKLIEDSNWVKKCGIHNDTAILISGGPSVDWDIVKATIKMNPNSLVVSVKHSYPTCLANGIYPDYCVILDPRPITGISTHGIVRSELFKEVRDDTVFLVASMTDPSVTQYLLDQGATIKGWHAYSDAVRDMQNTDSVKLKESLDIPEGVVLVTGGTCAAMRSFGMFHVLGFRHFQMFGFDCSMEESPTEEELSKIEDDTGHSKYLKVDAHDEEFYTTGELLAMAQDMERLWERDDIDASVTFHGNNTLGASVFNNSKKANELRYQEVL
;
A
#
# COMPACT_ATOMS: atom_id res chain seq x y z
N LEU A 1 11.38 26.08 0.48
CA LEU A 1 12.78 25.66 0.36
C LEU A 1 13.48 25.58 1.72
N LEU A 2 13.51 26.66 2.53
CA LEU A 2 14.10 26.68 3.88
C LEU A 2 13.41 25.65 4.82
N GLU A 3 12.11 25.50 4.71
CA GLU A 3 11.34 24.50 5.46
C GLU A 3 11.71 23.06 5.04
N PHE A 4 11.85 22.80 3.75
CA PHE A 4 12.33 21.54 3.22
C PHE A 4 13.73 21.21 3.74
N GLN A 5 14.67 22.16 3.64
CA GLN A 5 16.03 21.99 4.16
C GLN A 5 16.05 21.68 5.67
N SER A 6 15.21 22.35 6.45
CA SER A 6 15.07 22.10 7.89
C SER A 6 14.59 20.68 8.18
N LYS A 7 13.52 20.24 7.49
CA LYS A 7 12.96 18.90 7.63
C LYS A 7 13.94 17.79 7.22
N MET A 8 14.73 18.03 6.16
CA MET A 8 15.75 17.07 5.73
C MET A 8 16.90 16.97 6.72
N LYS A 9 17.37 18.08 7.29
CA LYS A 9 18.41 18.08 8.35
C LYS A 9 17.95 17.43 9.67
N GLU A 10 16.65 17.40 9.95
CA GLU A 10 16.09 16.68 11.10
C GLU A 10 16.17 15.16 10.90
N ARG A 11 16.07 14.70 9.64
CA ARG A 11 16.13 13.28 9.27
C ARG A 11 17.56 12.78 9.09
N ASP A 12 18.42 13.60 8.50
CA ASP A 12 19.82 13.31 8.24
C ASP A 12 20.67 14.53 8.61
N LYS A 13 21.52 14.39 9.62
CA LYS A 13 22.37 15.49 10.12
C LYS A 13 23.45 15.87 9.12
N ASP A 14 23.85 14.93 8.26
CA ASP A 14 24.89 15.13 7.24
C ASP A 14 24.28 15.66 5.92
N PHE A 15 22.97 15.83 5.84
CA PHE A 15 22.30 16.38 4.67
C PHE A 15 22.80 17.77 4.33
N GLN A 16 23.36 17.92 3.11
CA GLN A 16 23.81 19.17 2.53
C GLN A 16 22.88 19.57 1.39
N PHE A 17 22.56 20.83 1.32
CA PHE A 17 21.70 21.38 0.28
C PHE A 17 22.36 22.61 -0.34
N PHE A 18 22.57 22.58 -1.65
CA PHE A 18 23.12 23.67 -2.44
C PHE A 18 22.05 24.16 -3.43
N LEU A 19 21.88 25.45 -3.54
CA LEU A 19 20.97 26.08 -4.49
C LEU A 19 21.75 26.97 -5.46
N THR A 20 21.71 26.61 -6.74
CA THR A 20 22.18 27.47 -7.82
C THR A 20 20.97 28.09 -8.52
N LYS A 21 20.89 29.41 -8.53
CA LYS A 21 19.82 30.15 -9.19
C LYS A 21 20.25 30.59 -10.59
N GLY A 22 19.45 30.27 -11.59
CA GLY A 22 19.67 30.68 -12.96
C GLY A 22 18.91 29.80 -13.95
N ASP A 23 19.09 30.08 -15.22
CA ASP A 23 18.65 29.24 -16.32
C ASP A 23 19.57 28.01 -16.40
N THR A 24 19.00 26.80 -16.49
CA THR A 24 19.79 25.55 -16.58
C THR A 24 20.65 25.50 -17.82
N ASN A 25 20.26 26.13 -18.93
CA ASN A 25 21.07 26.29 -20.13
C ASN A 25 22.40 27.02 -19.89
N GLU A 26 22.51 27.78 -18.82
CA GLU A 26 23.74 28.50 -18.44
C GLU A 26 24.39 27.91 -17.20
N THR A 27 23.60 27.51 -16.20
CA THR A 27 24.11 27.07 -14.90
C THR A 27 24.64 25.64 -14.91
N LEU A 28 24.19 24.81 -15.84
CA LEU A 28 24.67 23.42 -16.01
C LEU A 28 25.90 23.35 -16.96
N LYS A 29 26.25 24.41 -17.68
CA LYS A 29 27.43 24.37 -18.53
C LYS A 29 28.71 24.14 -17.72
N GLY A 30 29.33 22.97 -17.94
CA GLY A 30 30.55 22.59 -17.23
C GLY A 30 30.32 22.21 -15.75
N PHE A 31 29.07 21.85 -15.40
CA PHE A 31 28.78 21.32 -14.09
C PHE A 31 29.51 19.99 -13.87
N ASP A 32 30.19 19.84 -12.74
CA ASP A 32 30.95 18.65 -12.41
C ASP A 32 30.00 17.58 -11.86
N THR A 33 29.83 16.49 -12.61
CA THR A 33 28.94 15.37 -12.29
C THR A 33 29.64 14.19 -11.61
N LYS A 34 30.95 14.30 -11.35
CA LYS A 34 31.80 13.16 -10.92
C LYS A 34 31.34 12.46 -9.66
N ASP A 35 30.79 13.20 -8.70
CA ASP A 35 30.34 12.67 -7.41
C ASP A 35 28.81 12.65 -7.31
N ILE A 36 28.12 12.58 -8.45
CA ILE A 36 26.67 12.54 -8.53
C ILE A 36 26.22 11.14 -8.91
N ASP A 37 25.44 10.50 -8.05
CA ASP A 37 24.89 9.18 -8.27
C ASP A 37 23.62 9.21 -9.14
N MET A 38 22.80 10.26 -9.00
CA MET A 38 21.52 10.40 -9.69
C MET A 38 21.17 11.86 -9.95
N VAL A 39 20.57 12.12 -11.09
CA VAL A 39 19.96 13.42 -11.44
C VAL A 39 18.46 13.28 -11.64
N TYR A 40 17.74 14.32 -11.29
CA TYR A 40 16.31 14.47 -11.56
C TYR A 40 16.13 15.72 -12.43
N ILE A 41 15.61 15.52 -13.64
CA ILE A 41 15.34 16.58 -14.62
C ILE A 41 13.85 16.90 -14.58
N ASP A 42 13.52 18.05 -14.02
CA ASP A 42 12.18 18.63 -13.92
C ASP A 42 12.29 20.11 -14.32
N GLY A 43 12.70 20.34 -15.53
CA GLY A 43 12.95 21.67 -16.10
C GLY A 43 11.85 22.12 -17.07
N GLY A 44 12.25 22.84 -18.12
CA GLY A 44 11.31 23.20 -19.18
C GLY A 44 10.93 22.00 -20.05
N HIS A 45 9.67 21.92 -20.46
CA HIS A 45 9.10 20.76 -21.17
C HIS A 45 9.42 20.75 -22.68
N SER A 46 10.08 21.80 -23.20
CA SER A 46 10.48 21.84 -24.62
C SER A 46 11.65 20.90 -24.90
N PHE A 47 11.69 20.35 -26.12
CA PHE A 47 12.77 19.49 -26.55
C PHE A 47 14.15 20.08 -26.34
N ASP A 48 14.37 21.36 -26.76
CA ASP A 48 15.67 22.03 -26.65
C ASP A 48 16.14 22.13 -25.20
N THR A 49 15.24 22.43 -24.26
CA THR A 49 15.58 22.53 -22.84
C THR A 49 15.89 21.16 -22.25
N CYS A 50 15.04 20.18 -22.45
CA CYS A 50 15.26 18.82 -21.97
C CYS A 50 16.56 18.22 -22.54
N LEU A 51 16.83 18.41 -23.81
CA LEU A 51 18.07 17.95 -24.46
C LEU A 51 19.31 18.65 -23.93
N SER A 52 19.21 19.97 -23.68
CA SER A 52 20.31 20.72 -23.07
C SER A 52 20.65 20.21 -21.67
N ASP A 53 19.64 20.02 -20.83
CA ASP A 53 19.82 19.51 -19.48
C ASP A 53 20.41 18.10 -19.50
N TYR A 54 19.85 17.21 -20.31
CA TYR A 54 20.39 15.86 -20.49
C TYR A 54 21.84 15.86 -20.95
N ASN A 55 22.21 16.63 -21.97
CA ASN A 55 23.58 16.68 -22.49
C ASN A 55 24.61 17.16 -21.48
N ASN A 56 24.22 18.04 -20.55
CA ASN A 56 25.08 18.49 -19.48
C ASN A 56 25.21 17.50 -18.31
N LEU A 57 24.26 16.52 -18.20
CA LEU A 57 24.13 15.61 -17.05
C LEU A 57 24.25 14.13 -17.44
N LYS A 58 24.40 13.79 -18.73
CA LYS A 58 24.41 12.42 -19.27
C LYS A 58 25.54 11.51 -18.77
N ASP A 59 26.57 12.08 -18.16
CA ASP A 59 27.67 11.30 -17.57
C ASP A 59 27.29 10.70 -16.21
N VAL A 60 26.09 11.03 -15.69
CA VAL A 60 25.54 10.44 -14.46
C VAL A 60 24.84 9.14 -14.81
N SER A 61 25.09 8.09 -14.04
CA SER A 61 24.62 6.73 -14.36
C SER A 61 23.10 6.51 -14.24
N ILE A 62 22.40 7.36 -13.47
CA ILE A 62 20.93 7.33 -13.33
C ILE A 62 20.38 8.72 -13.61
N VAL A 63 19.53 8.83 -14.63
CA VAL A 63 18.83 10.07 -14.96
C VAL A 63 17.34 9.82 -14.87
N VAL A 64 16.66 10.56 -14.00
CA VAL A 64 15.21 10.54 -13.85
C VAL A 64 14.64 11.76 -14.56
N PHE A 65 13.70 11.53 -15.44
CA PHE A 65 12.97 12.59 -16.13
C PHE A 65 11.56 12.68 -15.57
N ASP A 66 11.12 13.91 -15.29
CA ASP A 66 9.70 14.20 -15.13
C ASP A 66 9.02 14.39 -16.50
N ASP A 67 7.69 14.43 -16.49
CA ASP A 67 6.87 14.74 -17.67
C ASP A 67 7.13 13.85 -18.90
N TYR A 68 7.26 12.53 -18.68
CA TYR A 68 7.13 11.57 -19.77
C TYR A 68 5.64 11.29 -20.00
N PHE A 69 5.12 11.69 -21.16
CA PHE A 69 3.69 11.61 -21.45
C PHE A 69 3.30 10.35 -22.22
N THR A 70 2.16 9.80 -21.88
CA THR A 70 1.49 8.74 -22.64
C THR A 70 0.04 9.12 -22.94
N GLU A 71 -0.57 8.41 -23.87
CA GLU A 71 -2.00 8.56 -24.16
C GLU A 71 -2.84 8.16 -22.94
N ASP A 72 -3.92 8.91 -22.71
CA ASP A 72 -4.95 8.52 -21.77
C ASP A 72 -5.96 7.54 -22.41
N LYS A 73 -7.00 7.16 -21.66
CA LYS A 73 -8.05 6.24 -22.12
C LYS A 73 -8.84 6.74 -23.34
N GLU A 74 -8.80 8.02 -23.61
CA GLU A 74 -9.48 8.65 -24.73
C GLU A 74 -8.54 8.82 -25.94
N GLY A 75 -7.30 8.37 -25.83
CA GLY A 75 -6.26 8.51 -26.85
C GLY A 75 -5.71 9.93 -26.95
N LEU A 76 -5.89 10.73 -25.88
CA LEU A 76 -5.34 12.08 -25.81
C LEU A 76 -3.94 12.02 -25.17
N ILE A 77 -3.03 12.81 -25.69
CA ILE A 77 -1.67 12.99 -25.15
C ILE A 77 -1.37 14.49 -25.06
N ALA A 78 -0.41 14.86 -24.22
CA ALA A 78 0.07 16.25 -24.12
C ALA A 78 0.48 16.81 -25.48
N PRO A 79 0.29 18.13 -25.75
CA PRO A 79 0.75 18.75 -26.98
C PRO A 79 2.22 18.51 -27.25
N GLU A 80 2.61 18.40 -28.54
CA GLU A 80 3.97 18.05 -28.97
C GLU A 80 5.04 18.97 -28.37
N GLU A 81 4.73 20.26 -28.23
CA GLU A 81 5.62 21.24 -27.60
C GLU A 81 5.95 20.98 -26.13
N HIS A 82 5.18 20.12 -25.45
CA HIS A 82 5.43 19.71 -24.08
C HIS A 82 6.07 18.31 -23.97
N GLN A 83 6.23 17.61 -25.08
CA GLN A 83 6.79 16.26 -25.11
C GLN A 83 8.32 16.20 -25.25
N GLY A 84 9.04 17.21 -24.79
CA GLY A 84 10.50 17.25 -24.90
C GLY A 84 11.19 16.07 -24.22
N THR A 85 10.70 15.64 -23.06
CA THR A 85 11.18 14.45 -22.37
C THR A 85 10.99 13.18 -23.22
N ASN A 86 9.82 13.00 -23.85
CA ASN A 86 9.56 11.85 -24.73
C ASN A 86 10.54 11.82 -25.91
N GLN A 87 10.77 12.96 -26.55
CA GLN A 87 11.68 13.07 -27.70
C GLN A 87 13.13 12.78 -27.29
N VAL A 88 13.59 13.31 -26.15
CA VAL A 88 14.93 13.03 -25.63
C VAL A 88 15.11 11.55 -25.35
N ILE A 89 14.16 10.93 -24.67
CA ILE A 89 14.24 9.51 -24.30
C ILE A 89 14.18 8.60 -25.52
N ASN A 90 13.29 8.88 -26.46
CA ASN A 90 13.07 8.00 -27.61
C ASN A 90 14.13 8.16 -28.71
N ASP A 91 14.68 9.38 -28.89
CA ASP A 91 15.51 9.72 -30.05
C ASP A 91 16.98 9.99 -29.70
N HIS A 92 17.29 10.32 -28.44
CA HIS A 92 18.62 10.79 -28.05
C HIS A 92 19.30 9.97 -26.95
N ILE A 93 18.54 9.15 -26.20
CA ILE A 93 19.17 8.23 -25.25
C ILE A 93 19.75 7.06 -26.01
N ALA A 94 21.06 6.83 -25.82
CA ALA A 94 21.78 5.79 -26.53
C ALA A 94 21.25 4.39 -26.21
N ASP A 95 21.44 3.43 -27.13
CA ASP A 95 21.02 2.03 -27.00
C ASP A 95 21.66 1.28 -25.81
N ASP A 96 22.70 1.84 -25.21
CA ASP A 96 23.37 1.34 -24.02
C ASP A 96 22.70 1.79 -22.71
N TRP A 97 21.61 2.52 -22.77
CA TRP A 97 20.77 2.86 -21.64
C TRP A 97 19.51 2.01 -21.58
N ARG A 98 19.01 1.79 -20.38
CA ARG A 98 17.73 1.16 -20.12
C ARG A 98 16.76 2.17 -19.54
N THR A 99 15.61 2.36 -20.19
CA THR A 99 14.54 3.23 -19.69
C THR A 99 13.43 2.42 -19.03
N ILE A 100 13.00 2.87 -17.86
CA ILE A 100 11.86 2.35 -17.11
C ILE A 100 10.88 3.50 -16.90
N VAL A 101 9.69 3.38 -17.47
CA VAL A 101 8.61 4.36 -17.24
C VAL A 101 7.80 3.88 -16.02
N LEU A 102 7.78 4.70 -14.96
CA LEU A 102 7.05 4.38 -13.75
C LEU A 102 5.55 4.62 -13.97
N PRO A 103 4.68 3.65 -13.63
CA PRO A 103 3.25 3.80 -13.81
C PRO A 103 2.71 5.01 -13.04
N SER A 104 1.89 5.83 -13.70
CA SER A 104 1.16 6.92 -13.07
C SER A 104 -0.24 7.02 -13.66
N ASN A 105 -1.18 7.50 -12.87
CA ASN A 105 -2.54 7.83 -13.27
C ASN A 105 -2.78 9.35 -13.23
N ASP A 106 -1.72 10.15 -13.15
CA ASP A 106 -1.82 11.59 -13.07
C ASP A 106 -2.16 12.17 -14.46
N LYS A 107 -3.37 12.69 -14.57
CA LYS A 107 -3.89 13.32 -15.80
C LYS A 107 -3.35 14.73 -15.93
N VAL A 108 -2.93 15.06 -17.14
CA VAL A 108 -2.49 16.40 -17.49
C VAL A 108 -3.68 17.26 -17.96
N LEU A 109 -3.64 18.54 -17.63
CA LEU A 109 -4.61 19.50 -18.15
C LEU A 109 -4.46 19.59 -19.68
N GLY A 110 -5.45 19.13 -20.41
CA GLY A 110 -5.42 19.09 -21.88
C GLY A 110 -5.34 17.69 -22.49
N GLY A 111 -5.19 16.65 -21.66
CA GLY A 111 -5.19 15.23 -22.06
C GLY A 111 -3.86 14.53 -21.85
N GLY A 112 -3.92 13.20 -21.73
CA GLY A 112 -2.77 12.35 -21.50
C GLY A 112 -2.45 12.08 -20.03
N LEU A 113 -1.50 11.19 -19.82
CA LEU A 113 -0.97 10.83 -18.50
C LEU A 113 0.50 11.26 -18.42
N THR A 114 0.92 11.79 -17.27
CA THR A 114 2.33 12.10 -17.01
C THR A 114 2.97 11.04 -16.13
N HIS A 115 4.22 10.72 -16.40
CA HIS A 115 5.00 9.68 -15.73
C HIS A 115 6.41 10.15 -15.42
N LEU A 116 7.06 9.51 -14.46
CA LEU A 116 8.50 9.56 -14.31
C LEU A 116 9.14 8.51 -15.22
N ALA A 117 10.16 8.89 -15.98
CA ALA A 117 10.99 7.96 -16.72
C ALA A 117 12.38 7.88 -16.09
N VAL A 118 12.80 6.69 -15.69
CA VAL A 118 14.12 6.44 -15.11
C VAL A 118 14.99 5.80 -16.17
N THR A 119 16.08 6.47 -16.53
CA THR A 119 17.08 5.94 -17.47
C THR A 119 18.32 5.53 -16.70
N ILE A 120 18.82 4.33 -16.96
CA ILE A 120 19.93 3.72 -16.25
C ILE A 120 20.96 3.25 -17.26
N HIS A 121 22.22 3.69 -17.12
CA HIS A 121 23.31 3.24 -17.99
C HIS A 121 23.59 1.76 -17.83
N LYS A 122 23.86 1.04 -18.93
CA LYS A 122 24.08 -0.43 -18.93
C LYS A 122 25.28 -0.86 -18.10
N ASP A 123 26.29 0.00 -17.98
CA ASP A 123 27.45 -0.30 -17.12
C ASP A 123 27.06 -0.48 -15.65
N MET A 124 25.91 0.06 -15.25
CA MET A 124 25.33 -0.25 -13.93
C MET A 124 24.88 -1.71 -13.77
N ALA A 125 24.80 -2.47 -14.87
CA ALA A 125 24.51 -3.90 -14.78
C ALA A 125 25.60 -4.69 -14.02
N ASP A 126 26.82 -4.16 -14.00
CA ASP A 126 27.97 -4.76 -13.31
C ASP A 126 28.14 -4.23 -11.86
N LEU A 127 27.33 -3.27 -11.44
CA LEU A 127 27.34 -2.80 -10.06
C LEU A 127 26.86 -3.89 -9.08
N PRO A 128 27.33 -3.88 -7.85
CA PRO A 128 26.78 -4.73 -6.78
C PRO A 128 25.26 -4.69 -6.74
N LYS A 129 24.63 -5.83 -6.39
CA LYS A 129 23.19 -6.02 -6.47
C LYS A 129 22.41 -4.93 -5.70
N ASP A 130 22.95 -4.48 -4.59
CA ASP A 130 22.43 -3.40 -3.74
C ASP A 130 22.44 -2.02 -4.43
N LEU A 131 23.44 -1.74 -5.27
CA LEU A 131 23.51 -0.48 -6.05
C LEU A 131 22.69 -0.50 -7.34
N ARG A 132 22.19 -1.67 -7.76
CA ARG A 132 21.29 -1.82 -8.92
C ARG A 132 19.81 -1.68 -8.57
N ARG A 133 19.49 -1.50 -7.29
CA ARG A 133 18.12 -1.42 -6.79
C ARG A 133 17.65 0.04 -6.82
N VAL A 134 16.54 0.28 -7.48
CA VAL A 134 15.83 1.55 -7.39
C VAL A 134 14.82 1.39 -6.25
N PRO A 135 14.91 2.18 -5.17
CA PRO A 135 13.90 2.12 -4.13
C PRO A 135 12.57 2.60 -4.68
N ILE A 136 11.58 1.70 -4.69
CA ILE A 136 10.23 2.02 -5.12
C ILE A 136 9.39 2.26 -3.87
N VAL A 137 8.82 3.45 -3.76
CA VAL A 137 7.80 3.76 -2.75
C VAL A 137 6.47 3.91 -3.45
N VAL A 138 5.52 3.06 -3.11
CA VAL A 138 4.16 3.14 -3.64
C VAL A 138 3.30 3.90 -2.64
N THR A 139 2.68 4.98 -3.09
CA THR A 139 1.67 5.69 -2.33
C THR A 139 0.29 5.26 -2.83
N PRO A 140 -0.44 4.44 -2.08
CA PRO A 140 -1.77 4.03 -2.50
C PRO A 140 -2.72 5.23 -2.47
N LYS A 141 -3.52 5.35 -3.52
CA LYS A 141 -4.65 6.30 -3.57
C LYS A 141 -5.92 5.58 -3.10
N ASP A 142 -6.85 6.33 -2.54
CA ASP A 142 -8.18 5.80 -2.24
C ASP A 142 -8.82 5.27 -3.52
N CYS A 143 -9.39 4.06 -3.47
CA CYS A 143 -10.00 3.40 -4.63
C CYS A 143 -11.35 4.04 -5.05
N VAL A 144 -11.84 5.01 -4.29
CA VAL A 144 -13.04 5.81 -4.56
C VAL A 144 -12.80 7.26 -4.16
N PRO A 145 -13.55 8.24 -4.73
CA PRO A 145 -13.45 9.64 -4.34
C PRO A 145 -13.70 9.85 -2.84
N GLN A 146 -13.06 10.86 -2.28
CA GLN A 146 -13.14 11.19 -0.85
C GLN A 146 -14.57 11.49 -0.39
N ASP A 147 -15.33 12.22 -1.19
CA ASP A 147 -16.75 12.52 -0.89
C ASP A 147 -17.58 11.25 -0.74
N PHE A 148 -17.27 10.24 -1.55
CA PHE A 148 -17.95 8.94 -1.49
C PHE A 148 -17.66 8.21 -0.16
N ILE A 149 -16.42 8.29 0.34
CA ILE A 149 -16.04 7.75 1.65
C ILE A 149 -16.82 8.45 2.77
N ILE A 150 -16.95 9.77 2.69
CA ILE A 150 -17.71 10.57 3.67
C ILE A 150 -19.18 10.16 3.67
N ASP A 151 -19.78 10.03 2.49
CA ASP A 151 -21.17 9.61 2.37
C ASP A 151 -21.39 8.20 2.94
N ASN A 152 -20.46 7.28 2.71
CA ASN A 152 -20.49 5.94 3.29
C ASN A 152 -20.43 5.99 4.83
N ILE A 153 -19.53 6.79 5.40
CA ILE A 153 -19.42 6.96 6.86
C ILE A 153 -20.75 7.48 7.44
N ASN A 154 -21.33 8.50 6.84
CA ASN A 154 -22.59 9.09 7.29
C ASN A 154 -23.78 8.12 7.16
N ALA A 155 -23.80 7.29 6.12
CA ALA A 155 -24.82 6.27 5.92
C ALA A 155 -24.69 5.12 6.94
N ASN A 156 -23.49 4.60 7.14
CA ASN A 156 -23.25 3.51 8.10
C ASN A 156 -23.48 3.94 9.54
N SER A 157 -23.23 5.20 9.88
CA SER A 157 -23.54 5.75 11.23
C SER A 157 -25.04 5.74 11.54
N LYS A 158 -25.90 5.65 10.52
CA LYS A 158 -27.35 5.49 10.69
C LYS A 158 -27.81 4.03 10.69
N LEU A 159 -27.05 3.14 10.07
CA LEU A 159 -27.36 1.71 9.97
C LEU A 159 -26.86 0.94 11.19
N ILE A 160 -25.78 1.37 11.80
CA ILE A 160 -25.14 0.70 12.95
C ILE A 160 -25.51 1.47 14.21
N GLU A 161 -26.14 0.79 15.14
CA GLU A 161 -26.55 1.37 16.43
C GLU A 161 -25.32 1.84 17.25
N ASP A 162 -25.45 2.91 18.01
CA ASP A 162 -24.37 3.52 18.82
C ASP A 162 -23.71 2.52 19.79
N SER A 163 -24.47 1.57 20.33
CA SER A 163 -23.97 0.52 21.21
C SER A 163 -23.06 -0.49 20.51
N ASN A 164 -23.14 -0.59 19.18
CA ASN A 164 -22.45 -1.58 18.34
C ASN A 164 -21.14 -1.07 17.73
N TRP A 165 -20.61 0.05 18.17
CA TRP A 165 -19.29 0.52 17.76
C TRP A 165 -18.19 -0.09 18.63
N VAL A 166 -17.09 -0.48 17.98
CA VAL A 166 -15.90 -1.05 18.64
C VAL A 166 -15.27 -0.01 19.56
N LYS A 167 -15.04 -0.37 20.82
CA LYS A 167 -14.42 0.45 21.84
C LYS A 167 -13.11 -0.16 22.30
N LYS A 168 -12.19 0.69 22.78
CA LYS A 168 -10.92 0.23 23.35
C LYS A 168 -11.17 -0.68 24.55
N CYS A 169 -10.47 -1.82 24.59
CA CYS A 169 -10.46 -2.75 25.72
C CYS A 169 -9.14 -2.69 26.49
N GLY A 170 -9.15 -3.22 27.70
CA GLY A 170 -7.94 -3.43 28.48
C GLY A 170 -7.06 -4.52 27.88
N ILE A 171 -5.77 -4.50 28.18
CA ILE A 171 -4.81 -5.52 27.75
C ILE A 171 -5.15 -6.86 28.38
N HIS A 172 -5.09 -7.92 27.60
CA HIS A 172 -5.27 -9.31 28.04
C HIS A 172 -4.34 -10.27 27.26
N ASN A 173 -4.22 -11.49 27.75
CA ASN A 173 -3.25 -12.48 27.23
C ASN A 173 -3.86 -13.45 26.20
N ASP A 174 -5.06 -13.17 25.69
CA ASP A 174 -5.67 -14.02 24.69
C ASP A 174 -4.94 -13.89 23.34
N THR A 175 -4.99 -14.93 22.55
CA THR A 175 -4.38 -14.97 21.21
C THR A 175 -5.40 -14.63 20.14
N ALA A 176 -5.03 -13.77 19.19
CA ALA A 176 -5.76 -13.54 17.96
C ALA A 176 -5.10 -14.31 16.80
N ILE A 177 -5.87 -15.15 16.14
CA ILE A 177 -5.46 -15.88 14.93
C ILE A 177 -6.05 -15.12 13.74
N LEU A 178 -5.19 -14.36 13.03
CA LEU A 178 -5.59 -13.53 11.91
C LEU A 178 -5.35 -14.27 10.60
N ILE A 179 -6.41 -14.46 9.81
CA ILE A 179 -6.37 -15.19 8.54
C ILE A 179 -6.70 -14.21 7.41
N SER A 180 -5.69 -13.89 6.61
CA SER A 180 -5.82 -13.07 5.41
C SER A 180 -6.03 -13.94 4.16
N GLY A 181 -6.10 -13.31 3.00
CA GLY A 181 -6.44 -13.95 1.73
C GLY A 181 -5.25 -14.42 0.89
N GLY A 182 -4.03 -14.38 1.41
CA GLY A 182 -2.85 -14.82 0.67
C GLY A 182 -2.83 -16.33 0.45
N PRO A 183 -2.25 -16.80 -0.67
CA PRO A 183 -2.26 -18.23 -1.05
C PRO A 183 -1.38 -19.12 -0.15
N SER A 184 -0.45 -18.57 0.62
CA SER A 184 0.45 -19.34 1.50
C SER A 184 -0.24 -19.99 2.71
N VAL A 185 -1.56 -19.79 2.88
CA VAL A 185 -2.29 -20.33 4.02
C VAL A 185 -2.31 -21.86 3.99
N ASP A 186 -1.57 -22.47 4.91
CA ASP A 186 -1.68 -23.91 5.19
C ASP A 186 -2.81 -24.17 6.19
N TRP A 187 -3.91 -24.69 5.69
CA TRP A 187 -5.13 -24.91 6.47
C TRP A 187 -4.98 -25.96 7.57
N ASP A 188 -4.05 -26.91 7.43
CA ASP A 188 -3.77 -27.90 8.47
C ASP A 188 -2.97 -27.25 9.60
N ILE A 189 -2.06 -26.35 9.29
CA ILE A 189 -1.33 -25.55 10.30
C ILE A 189 -2.33 -24.62 11.02
N VAL A 190 -3.24 -23.96 10.29
CA VAL A 190 -4.28 -23.12 10.91
C VAL A 190 -5.10 -23.94 11.92
N LYS A 191 -5.61 -25.12 11.52
CA LYS A 191 -6.40 -25.99 12.41
C LYS A 191 -5.59 -26.46 13.62
N ALA A 192 -4.31 -26.81 13.41
CA ALA A 192 -3.42 -27.19 14.50
C ALA A 192 -3.20 -26.02 15.48
N THR A 193 -3.00 -24.82 14.96
CA THR A 193 -2.81 -23.60 15.75
C THR A 193 -4.05 -23.27 16.59
N ILE A 194 -5.25 -23.35 16.00
CA ILE A 194 -6.53 -23.19 16.73
C ILE A 194 -6.63 -24.23 17.86
N LYS A 195 -6.31 -25.47 17.56
CA LYS A 195 -6.37 -26.56 18.56
C LYS A 195 -5.38 -26.36 19.72
N MET A 196 -4.19 -25.83 19.43
CA MET A 196 -3.18 -25.53 20.44
C MET A 196 -3.52 -24.30 21.30
N ASN A 197 -4.36 -23.41 20.79
CA ASN A 197 -4.79 -22.18 21.45
C ASN A 197 -6.33 -22.17 21.64
N PRO A 198 -6.89 -22.99 22.52
CA PRO A 198 -8.35 -23.20 22.61
C PRO A 198 -9.14 -21.96 23.04
N ASN A 199 -8.49 -20.95 23.60
CA ASN A 199 -9.11 -19.69 23.99
C ASN A 199 -8.79 -18.55 22.99
N SER A 200 -8.21 -18.88 21.82
CA SER A 200 -7.93 -17.86 20.79
C SER A 200 -9.20 -17.42 20.09
N LEU A 201 -9.19 -16.19 19.60
CA LEU A 201 -10.19 -15.72 18.65
C LEU A 201 -9.68 -15.90 17.22
N VAL A 202 -10.52 -16.47 16.37
CA VAL A 202 -10.24 -16.63 14.94
C VAL A 202 -10.84 -15.45 14.18
N VAL A 203 -10.01 -14.76 13.45
CA VAL A 203 -10.37 -13.54 12.72
C VAL A 203 -10.07 -13.73 11.24
N SER A 204 -11.07 -13.63 10.40
CA SER A 204 -10.92 -13.59 8.95
C SER A 204 -11.05 -12.16 8.43
N VAL A 205 -10.54 -11.91 7.22
CA VAL A 205 -10.93 -10.75 6.43
C VAL A 205 -11.93 -11.16 5.36
N LYS A 206 -12.62 -10.20 4.74
CA LYS A 206 -13.74 -10.48 3.82
C LYS A 206 -13.44 -11.59 2.78
N HIS A 207 -12.23 -11.60 2.18
CA HIS A 207 -11.87 -12.58 1.15
C HIS A 207 -11.52 -13.96 1.70
N SER A 208 -10.94 -14.03 2.88
CA SER A 208 -10.61 -15.32 3.52
C SER A 208 -11.83 -15.96 4.23
N TYR A 209 -12.88 -15.19 4.51
CA TYR A 209 -14.07 -15.69 5.21
C TYR A 209 -14.70 -16.93 4.53
N PRO A 210 -15.08 -16.89 3.23
CA PRO A 210 -15.65 -18.07 2.58
C PRO A 210 -14.67 -19.25 2.51
N THR A 211 -13.37 -18.98 2.38
CA THR A 211 -12.35 -20.03 2.35
C THR A 211 -12.16 -20.68 3.71
N CYS A 212 -12.26 -19.91 4.82
CA CYS A 212 -12.30 -20.46 6.17
C CYS A 212 -13.47 -21.45 6.32
N LEU A 213 -14.68 -21.03 5.91
CA LEU A 213 -15.87 -21.90 5.99
C LEU A 213 -15.69 -23.18 5.16
N ALA A 214 -15.18 -23.07 3.94
CA ALA A 214 -14.92 -24.22 3.07
C ALA A 214 -13.90 -25.22 3.67
N ASN A 215 -13.01 -24.74 4.57
CA ASN A 215 -12.05 -25.57 5.29
C ASN A 215 -12.55 -26.02 6.68
N GLY A 216 -13.80 -25.75 7.01
CA GLY A 216 -14.40 -26.11 8.30
C GLY A 216 -13.86 -25.28 9.48
N ILE A 217 -13.37 -24.08 9.21
CA ILE A 217 -12.95 -23.11 10.21
C ILE A 217 -14.02 -22.04 10.29
N TYR A 218 -14.50 -21.78 11.49
CA TYR A 218 -15.60 -20.84 11.75
C TYR A 218 -15.03 -19.61 12.48
N PRO A 219 -14.82 -18.49 11.77
CA PRO A 219 -14.25 -17.30 12.38
C PRO A 219 -15.20 -16.68 13.40
N ASP A 220 -14.67 -16.28 14.56
CA ASP A 220 -15.39 -15.47 15.55
C ASP A 220 -15.67 -14.05 15.01
N TYR A 221 -14.75 -13.54 14.19
CA TYR A 221 -14.85 -12.23 13.58
C TYR A 221 -14.49 -12.24 12.09
N CYS A 222 -15.22 -11.42 11.32
CA CYS A 222 -14.88 -11.11 9.93
C CYS A 222 -14.68 -9.61 9.75
N VAL A 223 -13.45 -9.16 9.40
CA VAL A 223 -13.13 -7.75 9.23
C VAL A 223 -13.40 -7.32 7.79
N ILE A 224 -14.21 -6.28 7.62
CA ILE A 224 -14.63 -5.74 6.33
C ILE A 224 -14.20 -4.28 6.20
N LEU A 225 -13.50 -3.99 5.11
CA LEU A 225 -13.08 -2.67 4.68
C LEU A 225 -13.17 -2.62 3.16
N ASP A 226 -14.27 -2.13 2.59
CA ASP A 226 -14.41 -1.96 1.14
C ASP A 226 -15.43 -0.84 0.85
N PRO A 227 -14.99 0.32 0.37
CA PRO A 227 -15.91 1.43 0.10
C PRO A 227 -16.74 1.24 -1.17
N ARG A 228 -16.66 0.10 -1.85
CA ARG A 228 -17.34 -0.21 -3.10
C ARG A 228 -18.58 -1.07 -2.89
N PRO A 229 -19.61 -0.95 -3.76
CA PRO A 229 -20.91 -1.59 -3.55
C PRO A 229 -20.87 -3.12 -3.57
N ILE A 230 -21.83 -3.74 -2.88
CA ILE A 230 -21.98 -5.19 -2.74
C ILE A 230 -22.16 -5.91 -4.10
N THR A 231 -22.74 -5.25 -5.07
CA THR A 231 -22.96 -5.76 -6.43
C THR A 231 -21.73 -5.73 -7.32
N GLY A 232 -20.68 -5.00 -6.91
CA GLY A 232 -19.46 -4.88 -7.69
C GLY A 232 -18.56 -6.11 -7.58
N ILE A 233 -17.64 -6.23 -8.54
CA ILE A 233 -16.65 -7.30 -8.58
C ILE A 233 -15.49 -6.96 -7.65
N SER A 234 -15.03 -7.92 -6.86
CA SER A 234 -13.85 -7.79 -6.00
C SER A 234 -12.56 -7.87 -6.83
N THR A 235 -11.43 -7.52 -6.23
CA THR A 235 -10.10 -7.65 -6.84
C THR A 235 -9.73 -9.09 -7.27
N HIS A 236 -10.45 -10.09 -6.75
CA HIS A 236 -10.28 -11.49 -7.16
C HIS A 236 -11.32 -11.96 -8.19
N GLY A 237 -11.98 -11.04 -8.90
CA GLY A 237 -12.95 -11.38 -9.94
C GLY A 237 -14.29 -11.96 -9.42
N ILE A 238 -14.53 -11.96 -8.10
CA ILE A 238 -15.72 -12.50 -7.47
C ILE A 238 -16.68 -11.35 -7.16
N VAL A 239 -17.97 -11.51 -7.46
CA VAL A 239 -18.99 -10.54 -7.03
C VAL A 239 -19.02 -10.49 -5.50
N ARG A 240 -19.00 -9.28 -4.90
CA ARG A 240 -18.83 -9.12 -3.44
C ARG A 240 -19.91 -9.84 -2.62
N SER A 241 -21.14 -9.90 -3.11
CA SER A 241 -22.22 -10.65 -2.44
C SER A 241 -21.91 -12.14 -2.30
N GLU A 242 -21.15 -12.74 -3.22
CA GLU A 242 -20.79 -14.15 -3.14
C GLU A 242 -19.79 -14.43 -2.00
N LEU A 243 -19.03 -13.42 -1.55
CA LEU A 243 -18.15 -13.55 -0.39
C LEU A 243 -18.94 -13.76 0.91
N PHE A 244 -20.19 -13.32 0.94
CA PHE A 244 -21.08 -13.41 2.10
C PHE A 244 -22.32 -14.27 1.82
N LYS A 245 -22.19 -15.24 0.93
CA LYS A 245 -23.29 -16.17 0.58
C LYS A 245 -23.75 -17.00 1.78
N GLU A 246 -22.82 -17.30 2.68
CA GLU A 246 -23.10 -17.94 3.96
C GLU A 246 -22.74 -16.96 5.09
N VAL A 247 -23.77 -16.43 5.74
CA VAL A 247 -23.63 -15.57 6.92
C VAL A 247 -23.96 -16.42 8.15
N ARG A 248 -23.00 -16.54 9.05
CA ARG A 248 -23.17 -17.32 10.28
C ARG A 248 -23.60 -16.43 11.45
N ASP A 249 -24.44 -16.94 12.28
CA ASP A 249 -24.97 -16.26 13.48
C ASP A 249 -23.96 -16.19 14.62
N ASP A 250 -22.93 -17.06 14.61
CA ASP A 250 -21.84 -17.08 15.57
C ASP A 250 -20.61 -16.26 15.14
N THR A 251 -20.64 -15.63 13.93
CA THR A 251 -19.61 -14.71 13.46
C THR A 251 -20.05 -13.26 13.65
N VAL A 252 -19.19 -12.43 14.25
CA VAL A 252 -19.39 -10.98 14.31
C VAL A 252 -18.69 -10.30 13.13
N PHE A 253 -19.44 -9.58 12.31
CA PHE A 253 -18.90 -8.84 11.18
C PHE A 253 -18.47 -7.44 11.63
N LEU A 254 -17.16 -7.20 11.61
CA LEU A 254 -16.55 -5.92 11.96
C LEU A 254 -16.48 -5.03 10.71
N VAL A 255 -17.48 -4.17 10.52
CA VAL A 255 -17.66 -3.36 9.32
C VAL A 255 -17.08 -1.98 9.53
N ALA A 256 -16.12 -1.58 8.67
CA ALA A 256 -15.59 -0.22 8.69
C ALA A 256 -16.67 0.79 8.31
N SER A 257 -16.69 1.94 8.98
CA SER A 257 -17.65 3.02 8.67
C SER A 257 -17.59 3.48 7.22
N MET A 258 -16.42 3.42 6.59
CA MET A 258 -16.21 3.77 5.19
C MET A 258 -16.62 2.67 4.19
N THR A 259 -17.01 1.49 4.65
CA THR A 259 -17.54 0.42 3.79
C THR A 259 -18.81 0.91 3.09
N ASP A 260 -19.03 0.50 1.84
CA ASP A 260 -20.26 0.86 1.13
C ASP A 260 -21.50 0.39 1.92
N PRO A 261 -22.48 1.26 2.17
CA PRO A 261 -23.65 0.92 2.99
C PRO A 261 -24.49 -0.24 2.44
N SER A 262 -24.40 -0.52 1.13
CA SER A 262 -25.05 -1.70 0.55
C SER A 262 -24.47 -3.02 1.08
N VAL A 263 -23.20 -3.06 1.47
CA VAL A 263 -22.56 -4.21 2.12
C VAL A 263 -23.11 -4.38 3.53
N THR A 264 -23.19 -3.30 4.30
CA THR A 264 -23.73 -3.29 5.65
C THR A 264 -25.18 -3.73 5.65
N GLN A 265 -26.00 -3.15 4.78
CA GLN A 265 -27.42 -3.50 4.63
C GLN A 265 -27.61 -4.96 4.24
N TYR A 266 -26.82 -5.45 3.26
CA TYR A 266 -26.88 -6.84 2.82
C TYR A 266 -26.63 -7.81 3.98
N LEU A 267 -25.62 -7.54 4.82
CA LEU A 267 -25.33 -8.37 5.99
C LEU A 267 -26.45 -8.31 7.05
N LEU A 268 -27.02 -7.12 7.30
CA LEU A 268 -28.15 -6.97 8.20
C LEU A 268 -29.38 -7.75 7.70
N ASP A 269 -29.66 -7.69 6.40
CA ASP A 269 -30.77 -8.44 5.78
C ASP A 269 -30.59 -9.96 5.88
N GLN A 270 -29.35 -10.44 5.99
CA GLN A 270 -29.01 -11.85 6.25
C GLN A 270 -29.01 -12.22 7.75
N GLY A 271 -29.32 -11.26 8.62
CA GLY A 271 -29.34 -11.49 10.08
C GLY A 271 -27.96 -11.50 10.75
N ALA A 272 -26.94 -10.93 10.10
CA ALA A 272 -25.60 -10.87 10.66
C ALA A 272 -25.53 -10.04 11.95
N THR A 273 -24.70 -10.46 12.90
CA THR A 273 -24.28 -9.63 14.01
C THR A 273 -23.19 -8.67 13.53
N ILE A 274 -23.47 -7.36 13.54
CA ILE A 274 -22.54 -6.32 13.06
C ILE A 274 -22.03 -5.47 14.21
N LYS A 275 -20.71 -5.16 14.17
CA LYS A 275 -20.11 -4.08 14.94
C LYS A 275 -19.37 -3.13 14.00
N GLY A 276 -19.59 -1.83 14.19
CA GLY A 276 -18.91 -0.77 13.43
C GLY A 276 -17.53 -0.43 14.00
N TRP A 277 -16.64 -0.01 13.14
CA TRP A 277 -15.35 0.56 13.52
C TRP A 277 -14.93 1.67 12.55
N HIS A 278 -14.10 2.60 13.01
CA HIS A 278 -13.62 3.68 12.17
C HIS A 278 -12.20 3.42 11.73
N ALA A 279 -11.98 3.39 10.41
CA ALA A 279 -10.64 3.36 9.84
C ALA A 279 -10.05 4.78 9.84
N TYR A 280 -8.80 4.92 10.28
CA TYR A 280 -8.04 6.13 10.05
C TYR A 280 -7.56 6.14 8.59
N SER A 281 -8.01 7.09 7.80
CA SER A 281 -7.68 7.26 6.39
C SER A 281 -7.31 8.71 6.10
N ASP A 282 -6.71 8.97 4.94
CA ASP A 282 -6.40 10.32 4.51
C ASP A 282 -7.67 11.17 4.32
N ALA A 283 -8.73 10.57 3.79
CA ALA A 283 -10.04 11.21 3.73
C ALA A 283 -10.52 11.69 5.11
N VAL A 284 -10.37 10.83 6.11
CA VAL A 284 -10.70 11.15 7.50
C VAL A 284 -9.74 12.18 8.08
N ARG A 285 -8.46 12.15 7.72
CA ARG A 285 -7.44 13.12 8.15
C ARG A 285 -7.68 14.49 7.52
N ASP A 286 -7.96 14.54 6.22
CA ASP A 286 -8.10 15.80 5.47
C ASP A 286 -9.41 16.54 5.77
N MET A 287 -10.47 15.81 6.16
CA MET A 287 -11.67 16.42 6.73
C MET A 287 -11.36 17.29 7.97
N GLN A 288 -10.12 17.20 8.49
CA GLN A 288 -9.87 17.66 9.81
C GLN A 288 -8.74 18.62 9.98
N ASN A 289 -7.81 18.67 9.14
CA ASN A 289 -6.61 19.51 9.32
C ASN A 289 -6.38 19.99 10.78
N THR A 290 -6.89 19.25 11.77
CA THR A 290 -6.95 19.59 13.18
C THR A 290 -7.21 18.33 13.99
N ASP A 291 -6.53 18.22 15.11
CA ASP A 291 -6.68 17.32 16.25
C ASP A 291 -7.74 16.19 16.18
N SER A 292 -7.33 15.00 16.60
CA SER A 292 -8.19 13.82 16.79
C SER A 292 -9.50 14.08 17.58
N VAL A 293 -9.56 15.19 18.33
CA VAL A 293 -10.75 15.62 19.06
C VAL A 293 -11.82 16.18 18.11
N LYS A 294 -11.44 17.03 17.15
CA LYS A 294 -12.39 17.63 16.20
C LYS A 294 -12.94 16.60 15.20
N LEU A 295 -12.21 15.53 14.93
CA LEU A 295 -12.71 14.41 14.15
C LEU A 295 -13.87 13.72 14.85
N LYS A 296 -13.68 13.39 16.12
CA LYS A 296 -14.73 12.76 16.90
C LYS A 296 -16.00 13.62 16.96
N GLU A 297 -15.83 14.95 17.04
CA GLU A 297 -16.95 15.89 17.04
C GLU A 297 -17.62 16.02 15.66
N SER A 298 -16.84 16.08 14.57
CA SER A 298 -17.40 16.26 13.22
C SER A 298 -18.08 15.00 12.65
N LEU A 299 -17.67 13.81 13.08
CA LEU A 299 -18.26 12.53 12.68
C LEU A 299 -19.25 11.98 13.71
N ASP A 300 -19.55 12.75 14.77
CA ASP A 300 -20.43 12.30 15.87
C ASP A 300 -20.02 10.92 16.44
N ILE A 301 -18.70 10.70 16.55
CA ILE A 301 -18.13 9.43 17.00
C ILE A 301 -18.38 9.28 18.50
N PRO A 302 -19.08 8.22 18.95
CA PRO A 302 -19.36 8.00 20.35
C PRO A 302 -18.11 7.94 21.23
N GLU A 303 -18.22 8.38 22.49
CA GLU A 303 -17.12 8.35 23.45
C GLU A 303 -16.56 6.94 23.61
N GLY A 304 -15.23 6.81 23.59
CA GLY A 304 -14.50 5.56 23.72
C GLY A 304 -14.34 4.76 22.43
N VAL A 305 -14.99 5.15 21.33
CA VAL A 305 -14.76 4.55 20.01
C VAL A 305 -13.37 4.94 19.50
N VAL A 306 -12.70 4.03 18.84
CA VAL A 306 -11.32 4.19 18.40
C VAL A 306 -11.21 4.31 16.89
N LEU A 307 -10.19 5.04 16.44
CA LEU A 307 -9.76 5.08 15.05
C LEU A 307 -8.64 4.04 14.86
N VAL A 308 -8.87 3.10 13.95
CA VAL A 308 -7.93 2.02 13.68
C VAL A 308 -6.97 2.42 12.57
N THR A 309 -5.70 2.48 12.88
CA THR A 309 -4.59 2.61 11.91
C THR A 309 -4.16 1.21 11.44
N GLY A 310 -3.23 1.11 10.50
CA GLY A 310 -2.67 -0.18 10.07
C GLY A 310 -2.62 -0.35 8.56
N GLY A 311 -2.43 0.74 7.82
CA GLY A 311 -2.18 0.68 6.38
C GLY A 311 -3.44 0.59 5.51
N THR A 312 -3.25 0.16 4.28
CA THR A 312 -4.22 0.27 3.19
C THR A 312 -5.19 -0.90 3.08
N CYS A 313 -4.90 -2.03 3.74
CA CYS A 313 -5.72 -3.23 3.61
C CYS A 313 -6.41 -3.66 4.91
N ALA A 314 -7.52 -4.39 4.77
CA ALA A 314 -8.28 -4.93 5.89
C ALA A 314 -7.45 -5.88 6.77
N ALA A 315 -6.51 -6.63 6.17
CA ALA A 315 -5.66 -7.56 6.90
C ALA A 315 -4.76 -6.84 7.93
N MET A 316 -4.01 -5.81 7.50
CA MET A 316 -3.17 -5.03 8.40
C MET A 316 -3.99 -4.25 9.43
N ARG A 317 -5.16 -3.74 9.05
CA ARG A 317 -6.07 -3.09 9.98
C ARG A 317 -6.68 -4.05 10.99
N SER A 318 -6.84 -5.35 10.64
CA SER A 318 -7.27 -6.34 11.63
C SER A 318 -6.24 -6.50 12.74
N PHE A 319 -4.94 -6.54 12.42
CA PHE A 319 -3.89 -6.50 13.44
C PHE A 319 -4.02 -5.26 14.34
N GLY A 320 -4.06 -4.07 13.74
CA GLY A 320 -4.20 -2.80 14.49
C GLY A 320 -5.46 -2.78 15.38
N MET A 321 -6.58 -3.29 14.88
CA MET A 321 -7.84 -3.37 15.62
C MET A 321 -7.73 -4.30 16.82
N PHE A 322 -7.24 -5.51 16.63
CA PHE A 322 -7.14 -6.48 17.73
C PHE A 322 -6.07 -6.08 18.73
N HIS A 323 -4.99 -5.39 18.32
CA HIS A 323 -4.05 -4.77 19.25
C HIS A 323 -4.72 -3.70 20.14
N VAL A 324 -5.59 -2.84 19.57
CA VAL A 324 -6.38 -1.84 20.31
C VAL A 324 -7.44 -2.50 21.20
N LEU A 325 -7.98 -3.65 20.80
CA LEU A 325 -8.87 -4.47 21.60
C LEU A 325 -8.15 -5.19 22.75
N GLY A 326 -6.85 -5.05 22.89
CA GLY A 326 -6.09 -5.53 24.04
C GLY A 326 -5.30 -6.81 23.82
N PHE A 327 -5.38 -7.42 22.63
CA PHE A 327 -4.60 -8.61 22.29
C PHE A 327 -3.11 -8.28 22.20
N ARG A 328 -2.27 -9.20 22.67
CA ARG A 328 -0.81 -9.09 22.61
C ARG A 328 -0.13 -10.32 22.01
N HIS A 329 -0.89 -11.34 21.68
CA HIS A 329 -0.39 -12.55 21.03
C HIS A 329 -1.11 -12.74 19.71
N PHE A 330 -0.36 -12.79 18.61
CA PHE A 330 -0.90 -12.89 17.26
C PHE A 330 -0.29 -14.06 16.49
N GLN A 331 -1.16 -14.81 15.80
CA GLN A 331 -0.80 -15.79 14.79
C GLN A 331 -1.31 -15.28 13.45
N MET A 332 -0.43 -14.96 12.51
CA MET A 332 -0.78 -14.30 11.26
C MET A 332 -0.59 -15.24 10.07
N PHE A 333 -1.66 -15.48 9.30
CA PHE A 333 -1.69 -16.37 8.14
C PHE A 333 -2.12 -15.61 6.88
N GLY A 334 -1.47 -15.88 5.73
CA GLY A 334 -1.86 -15.34 4.44
C GLY A 334 -1.63 -13.83 4.27
N PHE A 335 -0.63 -13.28 4.95
CA PHE A 335 -0.19 -11.89 4.78
C PHE A 335 0.96 -11.79 3.75
N ASP A 336 0.80 -12.41 2.61
CA ASP A 336 1.85 -12.74 1.67
C ASP A 336 2.44 -11.53 0.95
N CYS A 337 1.63 -10.57 0.57
CA CYS A 337 2.03 -9.38 -0.20
C CYS A 337 2.76 -9.71 -1.52
N SER A 338 2.71 -10.95 -1.96
CA SER A 338 3.31 -11.45 -3.20
C SER A 338 2.43 -12.52 -3.84
N MET A 339 2.72 -12.83 -5.08
CA MET A 339 2.07 -13.90 -5.83
C MET A 339 2.71 -15.24 -5.48
N GLU A 340 1.94 -16.31 -5.58
CA GLU A 340 2.42 -17.69 -5.35
C GLU A 340 3.30 -18.17 -6.50
N GLU A 341 2.89 -17.85 -7.73
CA GLU A 341 3.59 -18.27 -8.95
C GLU A 341 4.16 -17.05 -9.67
N SER A 342 5.29 -17.27 -10.35
CA SER A 342 5.86 -16.26 -11.23
C SER A 342 4.93 -16.02 -12.42
N PRO A 343 4.54 -14.76 -12.70
CA PRO A 343 3.76 -14.44 -13.88
C PRO A 343 4.50 -14.84 -15.16
N THR A 344 3.75 -15.21 -16.19
CA THR A 344 4.31 -15.46 -17.51
C THR A 344 4.85 -14.16 -18.14
N GLU A 345 5.74 -14.27 -19.13
CA GLU A 345 6.24 -13.11 -19.87
C GLU A 345 5.10 -12.31 -20.52
N GLU A 346 4.05 -13.00 -20.98
CA GLU A 346 2.86 -12.36 -21.53
C GLU A 346 2.10 -11.56 -20.47
N GLU A 347 1.94 -12.10 -19.26
CA GLU A 347 1.29 -11.39 -18.14
C GLU A 347 2.13 -10.21 -17.66
N LEU A 348 3.46 -10.35 -17.60
CA LEU A 348 4.37 -9.26 -17.26
C LEU A 348 4.33 -8.11 -18.28
N SER A 349 4.02 -8.42 -19.54
CA SER A 349 3.95 -7.43 -20.63
C SER A 349 2.58 -6.73 -20.72
N LYS A 350 1.51 -7.30 -20.14
CA LYS A 350 0.18 -6.71 -20.17
C LYS A 350 0.13 -5.48 -19.30
N ILE A 351 -0.26 -4.37 -19.91
CA ILE A 351 -0.79 -3.20 -19.21
C ILE A 351 -2.26 -3.53 -18.97
N GLU A 352 -2.64 -3.81 -17.74
CA GLU A 352 -4.06 -3.97 -17.44
C GLU A 352 -4.75 -2.62 -17.60
N ASP A 353 -5.77 -2.66 -18.45
CA ASP A 353 -6.63 -1.57 -18.81
C ASP A 353 -7.60 -1.20 -17.68
N ASP A 354 -8.33 -0.15 -17.89
CA ASP A 354 -9.58 0.32 -17.26
C ASP A 354 -9.64 0.49 -15.74
N THR A 355 -8.90 -0.22 -14.93
CA THR A 355 -8.92 -0.08 -13.47
C THR A 355 -7.66 0.58 -12.91
N GLY A 356 -6.65 0.82 -13.73
CA GLY A 356 -5.33 1.30 -13.28
C GLY A 356 -4.62 0.27 -12.40
N HIS A 357 -5.07 -0.99 -12.37
CA HIS A 357 -4.44 -2.03 -11.60
C HIS A 357 -3.31 -2.67 -12.38
N SER A 358 -2.21 -2.37 -11.92
CA SER A 358 -1.01 -3.14 -11.70
C SER A 358 -0.56 -4.03 -12.81
N LYS A 359 0.42 -3.55 -13.51
CA LYS A 359 1.48 -4.43 -14.00
C LYS A 359 1.99 -5.26 -12.82
N TYR A 360 2.22 -6.55 -13.04
CA TYR A 360 3.02 -7.34 -12.12
C TYR A 360 4.39 -6.70 -11.98
N LEU A 361 4.86 -6.60 -10.75
CA LEU A 361 6.15 -6.04 -10.40
C LEU A 361 7.06 -7.17 -9.94
N LYS A 362 8.28 -7.18 -10.41
CA LYS A 362 9.35 -8.00 -9.88
C LYS A 362 10.15 -7.13 -8.92
N VAL A 363 10.21 -7.52 -7.66
CA VAL A 363 10.89 -6.78 -6.60
C VAL A 363 11.92 -7.65 -5.90
N ASP A 364 13.04 -7.05 -5.56
CA ASP A 364 14.03 -7.66 -4.68
C ASP A 364 13.84 -7.11 -3.27
N ALA A 365 13.69 -7.98 -2.29
CA ALA A 365 13.65 -7.61 -0.88
C ALA A 365 14.52 -8.57 -0.08
N HIS A 366 15.45 -8.03 0.71
CA HIS A 366 16.34 -8.81 1.59
C HIS A 366 17.06 -9.99 0.87
N ASP A 367 17.59 -9.72 -0.34
CA ASP A 367 18.27 -10.69 -1.21
C ASP A 367 17.40 -11.80 -1.80
N GLU A 368 16.09 -11.71 -1.64
CA GLU A 368 15.10 -12.58 -2.26
C GLU A 368 14.31 -11.85 -3.33
N GLU A 369 13.86 -12.57 -4.35
CA GLU A 369 13.11 -12.05 -5.49
C GLU A 369 11.65 -12.44 -5.37
N PHE A 370 10.74 -11.47 -5.53
CA PHE A 370 9.30 -11.69 -5.46
C PHE A 370 8.58 -11.09 -6.65
N TYR A 371 7.46 -11.71 -7.03
CA TYR A 371 6.48 -11.11 -7.92
C TYR A 371 5.31 -10.57 -7.10
N THR A 372 4.93 -9.33 -7.37
CA THR A 372 3.89 -8.62 -6.63
C THR A 372 3.09 -7.71 -7.56
N THR A 373 2.16 -6.96 -7.00
CA THR A 373 1.44 -5.88 -7.68
C THR A 373 1.68 -4.56 -6.93
N GLY A 374 1.35 -3.42 -7.53
CA GLY A 374 1.48 -2.13 -6.84
C GLY A 374 0.71 -2.07 -5.52
N GLU A 375 -0.49 -2.65 -5.46
CA GLU A 375 -1.30 -2.72 -4.24
C GLU A 375 -0.64 -3.60 -3.16
N LEU A 376 -0.18 -4.79 -3.55
CA LEU A 376 0.48 -5.72 -2.63
C LEU A 376 1.82 -5.18 -2.14
N LEU A 377 2.57 -4.47 -3.00
CA LEU A 377 3.81 -3.80 -2.61
C LEU A 377 3.53 -2.68 -1.60
N ALA A 378 2.48 -1.88 -1.82
CA ALA A 378 2.06 -0.87 -0.84
C ALA A 378 1.72 -1.50 0.52
N MET A 379 1.06 -2.67 0.52
CA MET A 379 0.77 -3.43 1.75
C MET A 379 2.05 -3.91 2.44
N ALA A 380 3.04 -4.41 1.68
CA ALA A 380 4.33 -4.82 2.22
C ALA A 380 5.08 -3.65 2.86
N GLN A 381 5.06 -2.48 2.23
CA GLN A 381 5.66 -1.25 2.77
C GLN A 381 4.91 -0.72 4.01
N ASP A 382 3.60 -0.88 4.07
CA ASP A 382 2.83 -0.58 5.30
C ASP A 382 3.21 -1.53 6.45
N MET A 383 3.42 -2.82 6.14
CA MET A 383 3.90 -3.80 7.10
C MET A 383 5.30 -3.46 7.61
N GLU A 384 6.24 -3.13 6.71
CA GLU A 384 7.59 -2.70 7.07
C GLU A 384 7.55 -1.53 8.06
N ARG A 385 6.82 -0.46 7.72
CA ARG A 385 6.64 0.70 8.60
C ARG A 385 6.02 0.34 9.95
N LEU A 386 5.10 -0.62 9.99
CA LEU A 386 4.48 -1.07 11.23
C LEU A 386 5.49 -1.80 12.13
N TRP A 387 6.25 -2.74 11.56
CA TRP A 387 7.17 -3.58 12.32
C TRP A 387 8.46 -2.86 12.78
N GLU A 388 8.73 -1.67 12.25
CA GLU A 388 9.82 -0.79 12.72
C GLU A 388 9.42 0.12 13.89
N ARG A 389 8.14 0.13 14.29
CA ARG A 389 7.65 0.97 15.40
C ARG A 389 8.01 0.38 16.76
N ASP A 390 8.41 1.26 17.70
CA ASP A 390 8.72 0.90 19.09
C ASP A 390 7.49 0.67 19.98
N ASP A 391 6.33 1.21 19.57
CA ASP A 391 5.11 1.17 20.36
C ASP A 391 4.22 -0.07 20.10
N ILE A 392 4.69 -1.01 19.29
CA ILE A 392 3.98 -2.27 19.03
C ILE A 392 4.39 -3.31 20.10
N ASP A 393 3.68 -3.25 21.23
CA ASP A 393 3.81 -4.20 22.32
C ASP A 393 2.97 -5.47 22.01
N ALA A 394 3.53 -6.37 21.19
CA ALA A 394 2.88 -7.61 20.81
C ALA A 394 3.89 -8.71 20.47
N SER A 395 3.55 -9.95 20.78
CA SER A 395 4.20 -11.16 20.27
C SER A 395 3.51 -11.60 19.00
N VAL A 396 4.26 -11.81 17.93
CA VAL A 396 3.73 -12.14 16.60
C VAL A 396 4.43 -13.39 16.08
N THR A 397 3.65 -14.40 15.71
CA THR A 397 4.09 -15.52 14.89
C THR A 397 3.55 -15.32 13.48
N PHE A 398 4.46 -15.15 12.53
CA PHE A 398 4.11 -14.98 11.13
C PHE A 398 4.22 -16.33 10.41
N HIS A 399 3.11 -16.79 9.82
CA HIS A 399 3.06 -18.02 9.06
C HIS A 399 3.06 -17.71 7.57
N GLY A 400 3.85 -18.44 6.82
CA GLY A 400 4.06 -18.27 5.39
C GLY A 400 5.53 -18.10 5.10
N ASN A 401 6.11 -19.02 4.36
CA ASN A 401 7.50 -18.96 3.93
C ASN A 401 7.54 -18.53 2.44
N ASN A 402 8.65 -17.95 2.02
CA ASN A 402 8.89 -17.54 0.64
C ASN A 402 7.87 -16.52 0.09
N THR A 403 7.35 -15.65 0.94
CA THR A 403 6.47 -14.54 0.57
C THR A 403 7.12 -13.21 0.91
N LEU A 404 6.77 -12.15 0.17
CA LEU A 404 7.29 -10.81 0.44
C LEU A 404 6.93 -10.35 1.85
N GLY A 405 5.70 -10.65 2.31
CA GLY A 405 5.26 -10.33 3.66
C GLY A 405 6.10 -11.02 4.74
N ALA A 406 6.42 -12.30 4.55
CA ALA A 406 7.29 -13.04 5.46
C ALA A 406 8.73 -12.50 5.45
N SER A 407 9.27 -12.16 4.29
CA SER A 407 10.60 -11.56 4.16
C SER A 407 10.67 -10.22 4.89
N VAL A 408 9.69 -9.34 4.69
CA VAL A 408 9.57 -8.05 5.39
C VAL A 408 9.48 -8.24 6.91
N PHE A 409 8.61 -9.14 7.38
CA PHE A 409 8.50 -9.40 8.82
C PHE A 409 9.79 -9.95 9.42
N ASN A 410 10.37 -10.98 8.81
CA ASN A 410 11.54 -11.69 9.33
C ASN A 410 12.80 -10.80 9.42
N ASN A 411 12.89 -9.77 8.60
CA ASN A 411 14.00 -8.83 8.58
C ASN A 411 13.72 -7.53 9.36
N SER A 412 12.53 -7.42 9.98
CA SER A 412 12.12 -6.25 10.74
C SER A 412 12.76 -6.19 12.13
N LYS A 413 12.71 -4.98 12.70
CA LYS A 413 13.08 -4.74 14.10
C LYS A 413 12.27 -5.63 15.06
N LYS A 414 10.95 -5.74 14.81
CA LYS A 414 10.05 -6.54 15.64
C LYS A 414 10.43 -8.03 15.70
N ALA A 415 10.74 -8.65 14.57
CA ALA A 415 11.17 -10.04 14.54
C ALA A 415 12.51 -10.23 15.26
N ASN A 416 13.44 -9.28 15.15
CA ASN A 416 14.70 -9.32 15.87
C ASN A 416 14.50 -9.24 17.40
N GLU A 417 13.63 -8.36 17.88
CA GLU A 417 13.28 -8.26 19.30
C GLU A 417 12.71 -9.59 19.84
N LEU A 418 11.81 -10.24 19.10
CA LEU A 418 11.23 -11.53 19.50
C LEU A 418 12.29 -12.63 19.58
N ARG A 419 13.23 -12.70 18.64
CA ARG A 419 14.35 -13.65 18.67
C ARG A 419 15.26 -13.46 19.89
N TYR A 420 15.52 -12.22 20.30
CA TYR A 420 16.32 -11.94 21.50
C TYR A 420 15.61 -12.35 22.79
N GLN A 421 14.29 -12.25 22.85
CA GLN A 421 13.51 -12.68 24.02
C GLN A 421 13.46 -14.21 24.17
N GLU A 422 13.54 -14.98 23.09
CA GLU A 422 13.59 -16.45 23.13
C GLU A 422 14.96 -17.00 23.60
N VAL A 423 16.02 -16.19 23.55
CA VAL A 423 17.40 -16.58 23.92
C VAL A 423 17.72 -16.27 25.39
N LEU A 424 16.92 -15.43 26.03
CA LEU A 424 17.04 -15.04 27.45
C LEU A 424 16.11 -15.87 28.35
#